data_16ef20b17f422a25c4717836ca694c51
#
_entry.id   16ef20b17f422a25c4717836ca694c51
#
_cell.length_a   1.000
_cell.length_b   1.000
_cell.length_c   1.000
_cell.angle_alpha   90.00
_cell.angle_beta   90.00
_cell.angle_gamma   90.00
#
_symmetry.space_group_name_H-M   'P 1'
#
loop_
_entity.id
_entity.type
_entity.pdbx_description
1 polymer ?
#
loop_
_entity_poly.entity_id
_entity_poly.type
_entity_poly.pdbx_seq_one_letter_code
_entity_poly.pdbx_strand_id
1 'polypeptide(L)'
;EKIIIYGDYDVDGITSITVLKSFLKDRGIDAKYYIPNRIEEGYGLNIPAVEKIAKEKYDLMITVDCGISCIEEIRRANELGVQTIVTDHHEVGESLPEALAVVDCKRKDNKYPFRELAGVGVVFKLIQALSIKLNLEEKEYLKYLDIVCIGTISDIVPLVDENRVISKLGLMLVKQTKNMGLRSILNASGYKKIDSGAISFGVAPRLNACGRMGHADEALKLFLSNNVNEVYDLTASLNDFNRLRQETEKHIYEDAIKQIEENNEDKNRAIILAGNNWHHGVIGIVASKITEMYFKPSILLCLEDGIGKGSGRSIPGFDLHDALTKCQSLLEKFGGHAMAIGITIKQENIEKFKQEFENVAKQEQIENIIPIVNIDAKINLSDINKEMVESLSMLEPFGEANKMPVFLFKNLKIDSIRALSEGKHLKLTLKQNNMIVSAIGFNLGKLVNDYKIGDKIDVVGMLEINSFN
;
A
#
# COMPACT_ATOMS: atom_id res chain seq x y z
N GLU A 1 2.89 30.38 19.07
CA GLU A 1 3.57 29.82 17.88
C GLU A 1 2.53 29.33 16.89
N LYS A 2 2.75 29.61 15.63
CA LYS A 2 1.89 29.19 14.52
C LYS A 2 2.43 27.87 13.95
N ILE A 3 1.65 26.81 14.07
CA ILE A 3 2.07 25.44 13.75
C ILE A 3 1.42 24.98 12.45
N ILE A 4 2.20 24.33 11.58
CA ILE A 4 1.70 23.60 10.41
C ILE A 4 2.17 22.14 10.45
N ILE A 5 1.27 21.22 10.12
CA ILE A 5 1.55 19.79 9.94
C ILE A 5 1.70 19.54 8.45
N TYR A 6 2.86 19.07 8.03
CA TYR A 6 3.12 18.70 6.63
C TYR A 6 3.12 17.17 6.52
N GLY A 7 2.21 16.59 5.75
CA GLY A 7 2.14 15.13 5.60
C GLY A 7 1.98 14.69 4.16
N ASP A 8 2.14 13.38 3.91
CA ASP A 8 1.98 12.82 2.59
C ASP A 8 0.50 12.68 2.19
N TYR A 9 0.26 12.40 0.91
CA TYR A 9 -1.06 12.33 0.27
C TYR A 9 -1.72 10.96 0.33
N ASP A 10 -1.03 9.93 0.83
CA ASP A 10 -1.59 8.59 0.97
C ASP A 10 -2.33 8.39 2.32
N VAL A 11 -2.82 7.17 2.56
CA VAL A 11 -3.61 6.90 3.76
C VAL A 11 -2.79 7.06 5.03
N ASP A 12 -1.51 6.71 5.02
CA ASP A 12 -0.66 6.83 6.21
C ASP A 12 -0.40 8.31 6.54
N GLY A 13 -0.03 9.14 5.55
CA GLY A 13 0.09 10.57 5.72
C GLY A 13 -1.21 11.25 6.17
N ILE A 14 -2.33 10.92 5.53
CA ILE A 14 -3.66 11.45 5.87
C ILE A 14 -4.06 11.10 7.30
N THR A 15 -3.87 9.84 7.71
CA THR A 15 -4.20 9.40 9.08
C THR A 15 -3.24 10.00 10.10
N SER A 16 -1.97 10.16 9.76
CA SER A 16 -0.95 10.84 10.56
C SER A 16 -1.34 12.30 10.85
N ILE A 17 -1.71 13.06 9.82
CA ILE A 17 -2.21 14.44 9.97
C ILE A 17 -3.47 14.45 10.84
N THR A 18 -4.42 13.54 10.57
CA THR A 18 -5.68 13.46 11.32
C THR A 18 -5.44 13.27 12.80
N VAL A 19 -4.60 12.32 13.17
CA VAL A 19 -4.29 11.99 14.57
C VAL A 19 -3.59 13.16 15.26
N LEU A 20 -2.51 13.69 14.68
CA LEU A 20 -1.75 14.77 15.29
C LEU A 20 -2.58 16.06 15.41
N LYS A 21 -3.28 16.44 14.34
CA LYS A 21 -4.14 17.63 14.34
C LYS A 21 -5.27 17.53 15.36
N SER A 22 -5.92 16.38 15.44
CA SER A 22 -7.00 16.14 16.41
C SER A 22 -6.49 16.18 17.85
N PHE A 23 -5.31 15.56 18.10
CA PHE A 23 -4.68 15.59 19.42
C PHE A 23 -4.31 17.01 19.85
N LEU A 24 -3.74 17.82 18.95
CA LEU A 24 -3.40 19.22 19.23
C LEU A 24 -4.65 20.07 19.46
N LYS A 25 -5.69 19.89 18.64
CA LYS A 25 -6.97 20.58 18.76
C LYS A 25 -7.65 20.32 20.10
N ASP A 26 -7.62 19.10 20.60
CA ASP A 26 -8.15 18.72 21.92
C ASP A 26 -7.43 19.45 23.08
N ARG A 27 -6.26 20.06 22.81
CA ARG A 27 -5.45 20.83 23.74
C ARG A 27 -5.43 22.31 23.43
N GLY A 28 -6.39 22.77 22.59
CA GLY A 28 -6.56 24.18 22.25
C GLY A 28 -5.55 24.72 21.24
N ILE A 29 -4.79 23.85 20.56
CA ILE A 29 -3.81 24.25 19.55
C ILE A 29 -4.43 24.03 18.16
N ASP A 30 -4.67 25.13 17.41
CA ASP A 30 -5.17 25.09 16.03
C ASP A 30 -4.02 25.00 15.02
N ALA A 31 -3.40 23.85 14.89
CA ALA A 31 -2.41 23.60 13.84
C ALA A 31 -3.08 23.53 12.46
N LYS A 32 -2.51 24.21 11.47
CA LYS A 32 -2.90 24.05 10.07
C LYS A 32 -2.21 22.83 9.48
N TYR A 33 -2.56 22.48 8.25
CA TYR A 33 -1.93 21.35 7.55
C TYR A 33 -1.59 21.73 6.11
N TYR A 34 -0.67 20.96 5.54
CA TYR A 34 -0.31 20.98 4.13
C TYR A 34 -0.16 19.55 3.64
N ILE A 35 -0.76 19.26 2.48
CA ILE A 35 -0.60 18.00 1.76
C ILE A 35 -0.14 18.33 0.34
N PRO A 36 1.02 17.84 -0.13
CA PRO A 36 1.49 18.12 -1.48
C PRO A 36 0.57 17.47 -2.53
N ASN A 37 0.42 18.12 -3.66
CA ASN A 37 -0.28 17.52 -4.80
C ASN A 37 0.64 16.50 -5.48
N ARG A 38 0.24 15.22 -5.46
CA ARG A 38 1.01 14.12 -6.04
C ARG A 38 1.42 14.35 -7.50
N ILE A 39 0.55 14.97 -8.30
CA ILE A 39 0.75 15.14 -9.74
C ILE A 39 1.69 16.30 -10.03
N GLU A 40 1.51 17.42 -9.31
CA GLU A 40 2.22 18.68 -9.55
C GLU A 40 3.50 18.79 -8.72
N GLU A 41 3.47 18.35 -7.46
CA GLU A 41 4.53 18.56 -6.48
C GLU A 41 5.36 17.31 -6.20
N GLY A 42 4.79 16.11 -6.44
CA GLY A 42 5.45 14.83 -6.18
C GLY A 42 5.32 14.36 -4.73
N TYR A 43 6.30 13.57 -4.28
CA TYR A 43 6.35 12.98 -2.94
C TYR A 43 7.24 13.81 -2.01
N GLY A 44 6.84 13.91 -0.74
CA GLY A 44 7.65 14.55 0.32
C GLY A 44 7.60 16.07 0.30
N LEU A 45 8.54 16.70 1.05
CA LEU A 45 8.67 18.14 1.05
C LEU A 45 9.21 18.64 -0.29
N ASN A 46 8.84 19.88 -0.64
CA ASN A 46 9.39 20.58 -1.79
C ASN A 46 9.69 22.05 -1.44
N ILE A 47 10.68 22.64 -2.08
CA ILE A 47 11.13 24.02 -1.81
C ILE A 47 9.99 25.04 -1.98
N PRO A 48 9.16 25.03 -3.04
CA PRO A 48 8.05 25.97 -3.17
C PRO A 48 7.04 25.91 -2.01
N ALA A 49 6.71 24.72 -1.52
CA ALA A 49 5.82 24.56 -0.37
C ALA A 49 6.45 25.14 0.92
N VAL A 50 7.74 24.87 1.15
CA VAL A 50 8.49 25.42 2.29
C VAL A 50 8.51 26.95 2.23
N GLU A 51 8.78 27.56 1.08
CA GLU A 51 8.77 29.02 0.90
C GLU A 51 7.38 29.63 1.12
N LYS A 52 6.31 28.93 0.70
CA LYS A 52 4.93 29.34 0.97
C LYS A 52 4.65 29.32 2.48
N ILE A 53 5.03 28.24 3.18
CA ILE A 53 4.87 28.10 4.63
C ILE A 53 5.59 29.24 5.38
N ALA A 54 6.82 29.53 4.99
CA ALA A 54 7.60 30.64 5.56
C ALA A 54 6.94 32.00 5.30
N LYS A 55 6.47 32.24 4.07
CA LYS A 55 5.76 33.48 3.70
C LYS A 55 4.49 33.70 4.52
N GLU A 56 3.80 32.61 4.86
CA GLU A 56 2.61 32.61 5.71
C GLU A 56 2.95 32.76 7.22
N LYS A 57 4.25 32.86 7.56
CA LYS A 57 4.78 33.09 8.92
C LYS A 57 4.39 32.00 9.89
N TYR A 58 4.62 30.75 9.53
CA TYR A 58 4.61 29.64 10.47
C TYR A 58 5.95 29.58 11.21
N ASP A 59 5.88 29.35 12.52
CA ASP A 59 7.06 29.24 13.38
C ASP A 59 7.60 27.81 13.41
N LEU A 60 6.68 26.81 13.35
CA LEU A 60 6.99 25.41 13.47
C LEU A 60 6.27 24.58 12.39
N MET A 61 7.02 23.79 11.67
CA MET A 61 6.53 22.75 10.77
C MET A 61 6.80 21.38 11.40
N ILE A 62 5.76 20.55 11.50
CA ILE A 62 5.89 19.17 11.94
C ILE A 62 5.59 18.28 10.73
N THR A 63 6.60 17.54 10.24
CA THR A 63 6.35 16.59 9.16
C THR A 63 5.85 15.27 9.73
N VAL A 64 4.95 14.62 9.02
CA VAL A 64 4.41 13.31 9.37
C VAL A 64 4.43 12.42 8.15
N ASP A 65 4.96 11.21 8.29
CA ASP A 65 5.08 10.23 7.21
C ASP A 65 5.92 10.71 6.02
N CYS A 66 6.82 11.65 6.26
CA CYS A 66 7.79 12.17 5.29
C CYS A 66 8.83 13.04 5.99
N GLY A 67 9.90 13.35 5.28
CA GLY A 67 10.88 14.36 5.72
C GLY A 67 12.27 13.82 6.03
N ILE A 68 12.44 12.52 6.30
CA ILE A 68 13.74 11.96 6.67
C ILE A 68 14.80 12.11 5.57
N SER A 69 14.38 12.09 4.32
CA SER A 69 15.24 12.27 3.14
C SER A 69 15.29 13.71 2.61
N CYS A 70 14.49 14.65 3.18
CA CYS A 70 14.32 16.00 2.68
C CYS A 70 15.36 16.97 3.28
N ILE A 71 16.64 16.71 3.03
CA ILE A 71 17.77 17.46 3.60
C ILE A 71 17.75 18.93 3.17
N GLU A 72 17.63 19.18 1.87
CA GLU A 72 17.69 20.52 1.28
C GLU A 72 16.47 21.36 1.64
N GLU A 73 15.28 20.73 1.65
CA GLU A 73 14.02 21.39 1.97
C GLU A 73 14.01 21.86 3.44
N ILE A 74 14.52 21.01 4.36
CA ILE A 74 14.59 21.34 5.78
C ILE A 74 15.68 22.41 6.03
N ARG A 75 16.81 22.32 5.32
CA ARG A 75 17.82 23.40 5.36
C ARG A 75 17.19 24.72 4.89
N ARG A 76 16.41 24.69 3.80
CA ARG A 76 15.72 25.87 3.30
C ARG A 76 14.69 26.43 4.31
N ALA A 77 13.96 25.55 5.02
CA ALA A 77 13.05 25.96 6.09
C ALA A 77 13.81 26.72 7.21
N ASN A 78 14.94 26.18 7.64
CA ASN A 78 15.79 26.82 8.66
C ASN A 78 16.30 28.20 8.21
N GLU A 79 16.77 28.35 6.95
CA GLU A 79 17.20 29.64 6.37
C GLU A 79 16.07 30.67 6.40
N LEU A 80 14.83 30.23 6.24
CA LEU A 80 13.64 31.07 6.25
C LEU A 80 13.05 31.30 7.66
N GLY A 81 13.68 30.73 8.70
CA GLY A 81 13.27 30.89 10.09
C GLY A 81 12.11 29.98 10.53
N VAL A 82 11.78 28.94 9.76
CA VAL A 82 10.78 27.92 10.11
C VAL A 82 11.48 26.73 10.76
N GLN A 83 11.24 26.52 12.06
CA GLN A 83 11.74 25.33 12.76
C GLN A 83 11.01 24.08 12.27
N THR A 84 11.72 22.94 12.19
CA THR A 84 11.12 21.69 11.72
C THR A 84 11.30 20.56 12.73
N ILE A 85 10.22 19.81 12.98
CA ILE A 85 10.27 18.51 13.65
C ILE A 85 9.89 17.47 12.60
N VAL A 86 10.76 16.48 12.39
CA VAL A 86 10.51 15.37 11.47
C VAL A 86 9.97 14.19 12.25
N THR A 87 8.82 13.65 11.80
CA THR A 87 8.33 12.33 12.22
C THR A 87 8.12 11.48 10.99
N ASP A 88 8.88 10.40 10.88
CA ASP A 88 8.93 9.57 9.67
C ASP A 88 9.23 8.11 10.03
N HIS A 89 9.09 7.19 9.08
CA HIS A 89 9.39 5.78 9.22
C HIS A 89 10.13 5.19 7.99
N HIS A 90 10.43 6.04 7.02
CA HIS A 90 11.15 5.63 5.82
C HIS A 90 12.63 5.37 6.09
N GLU A 91 13.31 4.73 5.14
CA GLU A 91 14.73 4.44 5.27
C GLU A 91 15.57 5.72 5.37
N VAL A 92 16.48 5.71 6.32
CA VAL A 92 17.37 6.84 6.58
C VAL A 92 18.53 6.82 5.60
N GLY A 93 18.77 7.94 4.92
CA GLY A 93 19.90 8.12 4.03
C GLY A 93 21.26 8.18 4.76
N GLU A 94 22.28 8.70 4.08
CA GLU A 94 23.63 8.85 4.66
C GLU A 94 23.69 9.86 5.80
N SER A 95 22.85 10.89 5.76
CA SER A 95 22.78 11.95 6.76
C SER A 95 21.33 12.24 7.17
N LEU A 96 21.17 12.75 8.39
CA LEU A 96 19.89 13.22 8.89
C LEU A 96 19.67 14.70 8.48
N PRO A 97 18.40 15.13 8.27
CA PRO A 97 18.09 16.54 8.09
C PRO A 97 18.39 17.35 9.35
N GLU A 98 18.82 18.60 9.18
CA GLU A 98 19.12 19.53 10.26
C GLU A 98 17.83 20.11 10.87
N ALA A 99 16.96 19.23 11.39
CA ALA A 99 15.72 19.60 12.05
C ALA A 99 15.91 19.80 13.55
N LEU A 100 14.98 20.54 14.20
CA LEU A 100 14.94 20.70 15.65
C LEU A 100 14.90 19.35 16.38
N ALA A 101 14.16 18.40 15.81
CA ALA A 101 14.13 17.01 16.25
C ALA A 101 13.79 16.09 15.06
N VAL A 102 14.35 14.88 15.08
CA VAL A 102 14.06 13.83 14.10
C VAL A 102 13.62 12.57 14.85
N VAL A 103 12.36 12.20 14.69
CA VAL A 103 11.74 11.00 15.28
C VAL A 103 11.49 10.00 14.16
N ASP A 104 12.32 8.98 14.09
CA ASP A 104 12.21 7.93 13.10
C ASP A 104 12.69 6.61 13.71
N CYS A 105 11.87 5.57 13.56
CA CYS A 105 12.14 4.26 14.14
C CYS A 105 13.31 3.52 13.45
N LYS A 106 13.67 3.89 12.20
CA LYS A 106 14.76 3.27 11.43
C LYS A 106 16.12 3.93 11.58
N ARG A 107 16.23 5.01 12.34
CA ARG A 107 17.53 5.65 12.62
C ARG A 107 18.52 4.65 13.22
N LYS A 108 19.78 4.73 12.80
CA LYS A 108 20.85 3.84 13.27
C LYS A 108 21.16 3.98 14.77
N ASP A 109 20.99 5.18 15.32
CA ASP A 109 21.20 5.52 16.73
C ASP A 109 19.94 5.34 17.59
N ASN A 110 18.83 4.90 16.99
CA ASN A 110 17.57 4.66 17.70
C ASN A 110 17.69 3.48 18.66
N LYS A 111 17.19 3.67 19.89
CA LYS A 111 17.12 2.62 20.92
C LYS A 111 15.73 2.01 21.05
N TYR A 112 14.77 2.47 20.25
CA TYR A 112 13.43 1.92 20.24
C TYR A 112 13.45 0.50 19.68
N PRO A 113 12.85 -0.49 20.36
CA PRO A 113 13.06 -1.90 20.02
C PRO A 113 12.36 -2.32 18.72
N PHE A 114 11.29 -1.63 18.30
CA PHE A 114 10.52 -1.95 17.10
C PHE A 114 10.73 -0.91 16.00
N ARG A 115 11.21 -1.36 14.85
CA ARG A 115 11.66 -0.49 13.75
C ARG A 115 10.66 -0.38 12.60
N GLU A 116 9.58 -1.15 12.63
CA GLU A 116 8.64 -1.32 11.50
C GLU A 116 7.31 -0.57 11.71
N LEU A 117 7.29 0.49 12.52
CA LEU A 117 6.10 1.33 12.66
C LEU A 117 5.77 2.00 11.32
N ALA A 118 4.47 2.13 11.00
CA ALA A 118 3.99 3.04 9.97
C ALA A 118 4.16 4.51 10.41
N GLY A 119 4.09 5.47 9.50
CA GLY A 119 4.18 6.90 9.84
C GLY A 119 3.16 7.33 10.88
N VAL A 120 1.90 6.89 10.77
CA VAL A 120 0.87 7.12 11.80
C VAL A 120 1.21 6.43 13.13
N GLY A 121 1.90 5.30 13.09
CA GLY A 121 2.42 4.63 14.28
C GLY A 121 3.46 5.48 15.00
N VAL A 122 4.37 6.13 14.28
CA VAL A 122 5.34 7.09 14.83
C VAL A 122 4.63 8.29 15.45
N VAL A 123 3.63 8.86 14.75
CA VAL A 123 2.78 9.93 15.30
C VAL A 123 2.05 9.47 16.55
N PHE A 124 1.52 8.25 16.57
CA PHE A 124 0.87 7.68 17.76
C PHE A 124 1.84 7.61 18.95
N LYS A 125 3.10 7.21 18.74
CA LYS A 125 4.13 7.23 19.79
C LYS A 125 4.45 8.64 20.25
N LEU A 126 4.48 9.62 19.35
CA LEU A 126 4.67 11.02 19.71
C LEU A 126 3.55 11.51 20.63
N ILE A 127 2.29 11.30 20.27
CA ILE A 127 1.15 11.73 21.11
C ILE A 127 1.08 10.96 22.45
N GLN A 128 1.51 9.68 22.48
CA GLN A 128 1.66 8.91 23.71
C GLN A 128 2.71 9.54 24.63
N ALA A 129 3.90 9.87 24.11
CA ALA A 129 4.95 10.51 24.86
C ALA A 129 4.53 11.90 25.38
N LEU A 130 3.85 12.69 24.55
CA LEU A 130 3.27 13.97 24.96
C LEU A 130 2.22 13.79 26.06
N SER A 131 1.36 12.79 25.96
CA SER A 131 0.35 12.51 26.98
C SER A 131 0.99 12.14 28.33
N ILE A 132 2.03 11.31 28.33
CA ILE A 132 2.79 10.97 29.55
C ILE A 132 3.42 12.23 30.14
N LYS A 133 4.08 13.06 29.33
CA LYS A 133 4.73 14.30 29.79
C LYS A 133 3.74 15.31 30.35
N LEU A 134 2.53 15.35 29.82
CA LEU A 134 1.45 16.24 30.25
C LEU A 134 0.59 15.63 31.37
N ASN A 135 0.93 14.44 31.89
CA ASN A 135 0.18 13.69 32.88
C ASN A 135 -1.30 13.46 32.50
N LEU A 136 -1.55 13.15 31.22
CA LEU A 136 -2.89 12.85 30.72
C LEU A 136 -3.22 11.36 30.94
N GLU A 137 -4.51 11.05 31.04
CA GLU A 137 -4.97 9.66 31.09
C GLU A 137 -4.72 8.95 29.76
N GLU A 138 -4.48 7.63 29.82
CA GLU A 138 -4.19 6.82 28.62
C GLU A 138 -5.29 6.90 27.56
N LYS A 139 -6.56 7.06 27.97
CA LYS A 139 -7.68 7.23 27.05
C LYS A 139 -7.50 8.41 26.09
N GLU A 140 -6.72 9.43 26.45
CA GLU A 140 -6.52 10.64 25.67
C GLU A 140 -5.69 10.40 24.40
N TYR A 141 -4.88 9.35 24.33
CA TYR A 141 -4.21 8.92 23.11
C TYR A 141 -4.78 7.63 22.54
N LEU A 142 -5.25 6.70 23.37
CA LEU A 142 -5.81 5.43 22.92
C LEU A 142 -7.09 5.59 22.07
N LYS A 143 -7.84 6.67 22.25
CA LYS A 143 -9.05 6.97 21.47
C LYS A 143 -8.80 7.13 19.96
N TYR A 144 -7.56 7.39 19.54
CA TYR A 144 -7.18 7.54 18.14
C TYR A 144 -6.77 6.22 17.46
N LEU A 145 -6.71 5.10 18.20
CA LEU A 145 -6.28 3.81 17.66
C LEU A 145 -7.15 3.33 16.48
N ASP A 146 -8.40 3.77 16.38
CA ASP A 146 -9.24 3.47 15.22
C ASP A 146 -8.67 4.08 13.92
N ILE A 147 -8.21 5.34 13.95
CA ILE A 147 -7.57 6.00 12.82
C ILE A 147 -6.14 5.48 12.61
N VAL A 148 -5.37 5.30 13.69
CA VAL A 148 -3.99 4.75 13.61
C VAL A 148 -3.98 3.38 12.95
N CYS A 149 -4.94 2.53 13.28
CA CYS A 149 -5.12 1.21 12.68
C CYS A 149 -5.34 1.29 11.16
N ILE A 150 -6.09 2.29 10.68
CA ILE A 150 -6.35 2.47 9.24
C ILE A 150 -5.03 2.74 8.50
N GLY A 151 -4.21 3.70 8.95
CA GLY A 151 -2.92 3.99 8.34
C GLY A 151 -1.97 2.80 8.42
N THR A 152 -1.80 2.21 9.61
CA THR A 152 -0.91 1.05 9.82
C THR A 152 -1.22 -0.13 8.88
N ILE A 153 -2.50 -0.47 8.69
CA ILE A 153 -2.88 -1.56 7.78
C ILE A 153 -2.71 -1.15 6.31
N SER A 154 -2.99 0.12 5.99
CA SER A 154 -2.98 0.62 4.61
C SER A 154 -1.59 0.81 4.05
N ASP A 155 -0.61 1.10 4.88
CA ASP A 155 0.80 1.26 4.51
C ASP A 155 1.53 -0.07 4.27
N ILE A 156 0.86 -1.20 4.58
CA ILE A 156 1.37 -2.56 4.34
C ILE A 156 2.66 -2.84 5.15
N VAL A 157 2.86 -2.18 6.28
CA VAL A 157 3.95 -2.52 7.22
C VAL A 157 3.74 -3.91 7.83
N PRO A 158 4.82 -4.59 8.29
CA PRO A 158 4.72 -5.88 8.95
C PRO A 158 3.72 -5.86 10.13
N LEU A 159 2.66 -6.67 10.06
CA LEU A 159 1.66 -6.80 11.14
C LEU A 159 2.15 -7.75 12.24
N VAL A 160 3.31 -7.44 12.79
CA VAL A 160 3.94 -8.14 13.93
C VAL A 160 4.15 -7.16 15.07
N ASP A 161 4.46 -7.66 16.25
CA ASP A 161 4.80 -6.88 17.44
C ASP A 161 3.83 -5.70 17.67
N GLU A 162 4.31 -4.46 17.76
CA GLU A 162 3.46 -3.28 18.02
C GLU A 162 2.42 -3.01 16.91
N ASN A 163 2.78 -3.15 15.65
CA ASN A 163 1.83 -2.98 14.55
C ASN A 163 0.66 -3.96 14.65
N ARG A 164 0.93 -5.20 15.10
CA ARG A 164 -0.12 -6.18 15.33
C ARG A 164 -1.00 -5.80 16.51
N VAL A 165 -0.42 -5.28 17.60
CA VAL A 165 -1.18 -4.79 18.76
C VAL A 165 -2.04 -3.59 18.37
N ILE A 166 -1.46 -2.59 17.70
CA ILE A 166 -2.17 -1.40 17.19
C ILE A 166 -3.34 -1.83 16.30
N SER A 167 -3.08 -2.71 15.33
CA SER A 167 -4.10 -3.17 14.38
C SER A 167 -5.19 -3.98 15.06
N LYS A 168 -4.85 -4.87 16.00
CA LYS A 168 -5.82 -5.71 16.72
C LYS A 168 -6.74 -4.87 17.61
N LEU A 169 -6.18 -3.99 18.42
CA LEU A 169 -6.96 -3.11 19.29
C LEU A 169 -7.71 -2.04 18.49
N GLY A 170 -7.05 -1.48 17.46
CA GLY A 170 -7.65 -0.51 16.57
C GLY A 170 -8.87 -1.05 15.84
N LEU A 171 -8.83 -2.27 15.28
CA LEU A 171 -9.99 -2.91 14.64
C LEU A 171 -11.17 -3.13 15.61
N MET A 172 -10.91 -3.31 16.89
CA MET A 172 -11.99 -3.36 17.90
C MET A 172 -12.66 -1.99 18.05
N LEU A 173 -11.85 -0.91 18.04
CA LEU A 173 -12.37 0.47 18.11
C LEU A 173 -13.05 0.90 16.80
N VAL A 174 -12.52 0.51 15.64
CA VAL A 174 -13.12 0.79 14.33
C VAL A 174 -14.59 0.33 14.27
N LYS A 175 -14.89 -0.83 14.84
CA LYS A 175 -16.28 -1.37 14.89
C LYS A 175 -17.26 -0.47 15.63
N GLN A 176 -16.78 0.38 16.53
CA GLN A 176 -17.58 1.31 17.35
C GLN A 176 -17.07 2.75 17.25
N THR A 177 -16.38 3.07 16.15
CA THR A 177 -15.76 4.39 15.96
C THR A 177 -16.76 5.54 16.14
N LYS A 178 -16.30 6.59 16.79
CA LYS A 178 -17.04 7.85 16.92
C LYS A 178 -16.71 8.81 15.78
N ASN A 179 -15.66 8.54 15.00
CA ASN A 179 -15.32 9.34 13.82
C ASN A 179 -16.37 9.12 12.73
N MET A 180 -17.10 10.19 12.39
CA MET A 180 -18.21 10.14 11.44
C MET A 180 -17.73 9.78 10.03
N GLY A 181 -16.59 10.32 9.61
CA GLY A 181 -15.99 10.04 8.31
C GLY A 181 -15.57 8.58 8.17
N LEU A 182 -14.87 8.04 9.19
CA LEU A 182 -14.50 6.62 9.20
C LEU A 182 -15.71 5.70 9.14
N ARG A 183 -16.75 6.00 9.93
CA ARG A 183 -18.00 5.22 9.91
C ARG A 183 -18.67 5.27 8.53
N SER A 184 -18.70 6.43 7.90
CA SER A 184 -19.32 6.62 6.59
C SER A 184 -18.58 5.83 5.50
N ILE A 185 -17.24 5.91 5.44
CA ILE A 185 -16.46 5.20 4.41
C ILE A 185 -16.47 3.67 4.63
N LEU A 186 -16.53 3.21 5.88
CA LEU A 186 -16.71 1.79 6.21
C LEU A 186 -18.04 1.26 5.67
N ASN A 187 -19.15 1.99 5.91
CA ASN A 187 -20.46 1.61 5.40
C ASN A 187 -20.46 1.60 3.86
N ALA A 188 -19.85 2.60 3.23
CA ALA A 188 -19.75 2.69 1.79
C ALA A 188 -18.87 1.58 1.16
N SER A 189 -17.98 0.97 1.93
CA SER A 189 -17.15 -0.16 1.48
C SER A 189 -17.94 -1.45 1.23
N GLY A 190 -19.10 -1.60 1.87
CA GLY A 190 -19.98 -2.76 1.73
C GLY A 190 -19.51 -4.02 2.49
N TYR A 191 -18.40 -3.98 3.21
CA TYR A 191 -17.90 -5.11 3.98
C TYR A 191 -18.74 -5.34 5.22
N LYS A 192 -19.23 -6.57 5.41
CA LYS A 192 -20.02 -6.97 6.59
C LYS A 192 -19.14 -7.27 7.81
N LYS A 193 -17.98 -7.89 7.60
CA LYS A 193 -16.96 -8.14 8.63
C LYS A 193 -15.91 -7.04 8.55
N ILE A 194 -15.68 -6.36 9.67
CA ILE A 194 -14.62 -5.34 9.78
C ILE A 194 -13.38 -6.03 10.32
N ASP A 195 -12.45 -6.30 9.41
CA ASP A 195 -11.13 -6.89 9.66
C ASP A 195 -10.07 -6.16 8.82
N SER A 196 -8.83 -6.63 8.83
CA SER A 196 -7.75 -6.03 8.03
C SER A 196 -8.05 -6.05 6.52
N GLY A 197 -8.72 -7.09 6.03
CA GLY A 197 -9.17 -7.18 4.63
C GLY A 197 -10.16 -6.08 4.25
N ALA A 198 -11.13 -5.78 5.13
CA ALA A 198 -12.08 -4.68 4.92
C ALA A 198 -11.35 -3.32 4.85
N ILE A 199 -10.29 -3.13 5.64
CA ILE A 199 -9.47 -1.92 5.56
C ILE A 199 -8.66 -1.91 4.26
N SER A 200 -7.87 -2.95 3.99
CA SER A 200 -6.94 -3.00 2.85
C SER A 200 -7.65 -2.94 1.49
N PHE A 201 -8.82 -3.58 1.36
CA PHE A 201 -9.53 -3.70 0.07
C PHE A 201 -10.82 -2.88 0.00
N GLY A 202 -11.34 -2.42 1.13
CA GLY A 202 -12.54 -1.59 1.20
C GLY A 202 -12.25 -0.12 1.44
N VAL A 203 -11.58 0.23 2.52
CA VAL A 203 -11.37 1.62 2.96
C VAL A 203 -10.16 2.25 2.27
N ALA A 204 -8.98 1.63 2.37
CA ALA A 204 -7.73 2.17 1.86
C ALA A 204 -7.76 2.51 0.36
N PRO A 205 -8.34 1.70 -0.55
CA PRO A 205 -8.41 2.05 -1.95
C PRO A 205 -9.22 3.32 -2.25
N ARG A 206 -10.27 3.61 -1.46
CA ARG A 206 -11.09 4.82 -1.58
C ARG A 206 -10.33 6.07 -1.17
N LEU A 207 -9.63 5.99 -0.04
CA LEU A 207 -8.78 7.08 0.47
C LEU A 207 -7.60 7.34 -0.48
N ASN A 208 -6.88 6.28 -0.88
CA ASN A 208 -5.75 6.41 -1.80
C ASN A 208 -6.15 6.89 -3.19
N ALA A 209 -7.38 6.63 -3.65
CA ALA A 209 -7.85 7.12 -4.95
C ALA A 209 -7.85 8.65 -5.00
N CYS A 210 -8.22 9.33 -3.92
CA CYS A 210 -8.19 10.80 -3.85
C CYS A 210 -6.77 11.33 -4.08
N GLY A 211 -5.76 10.81 -3.39
CA GLY A 211 -4.37 11.20 -3.57
C GLY A 211 -3.87 10.93 -5.00
N ARG A 212 -4.24 9.78 -5.58
CA ARG A 212 -3.87 9.44 -6.97
C ARG A 212 -4.48 10.36 -8.02
N MET A 213 -5.67 10.90 -7.74
CA MET A 213 -6.40 11.81 -8.62
C MET A 213 -6.16 13.29 -8.28
N GLY A 214 -5.25 13.61 -7.33
CA GLY A 214 -4.89 14.98 -6.98
C GLY A 214 -5.80 15.66 -5.92
N HIS A 215 -6.60 14.90 -5.18
CA HIS A 215 -7.62 15.40 -4.24
C HIS A 215 -7.44 14.87 -2.80
N ALA A 216 -6.20 14.62 -2.35
CA ALA A 216 -5.92 14.04 -1.02
C ALA A 216 -6.57 14.81 0.15
N ASP A 217 -6.76 16.12 0.00
CA ASP A 217 -7.40 17.00 0.98
C ASP A 217 -8.84 16.56 1.34
N GLU A 218 -9.58 15.97 0.40
CA GLU A 218 -10.94 15.48 0.65
C GLU A 218 -10.97 14.30 1.62
N ALA A 219 -9.99 13.40 1.53
CA ALA A 219 -9.87 12.27 2.45
C ALA A 219 -9.53 12.74 3.88
N LEU A 220 -8.67 13.76 4.01
CA LEU A 220 -8.40 14.37 5.32
C LEU A 220 -9.62 15.09 5.89
N LYS A 221 -10.32 15.88 5.08
CA LYS A 221 -11.56 16.56 5.48
C LYS A 221 -12.62 15.58 5.96
N LEU A 222 -12.74 14.42 5.30
CA LEU A 222 -13.67 13.37 5.72
C LEU A 222 -13.44 12.95 7.18
N PHE A 223 -12.18 12.74 7.59
CA PHE A 223 -11.87 12.36 8.98
C PHE A 223 -11.99 13.50 9.99
N LEU A 224 -11.81 14.75 9.56
CA LEU A 224 -11.84 15.93 10.44
C LEU A 224 -13.24 16.54 10.59
N SER A 225 -14.17 16.23 9.67
CA SER A 225 -15.52 16.81 9.69
C SER A 225 -16.42 16.19 10.77
N ASN A 226 -17.20 17.07 11.40
CA ASN A 226 -18.30 16.72 12.29
C ASN A 226 -19.67 17.10 11.71
N ASN A 227 -19.72 17.50 10.42
CA ASN A 227 -20.96 17.85 9.73
C ASN A 227 -21.45 16.66 8.91
N VAL A 228 -22.67 16.18 9.20
CA VAL A 228 -23.25 15.00 8.54
C VAL A 228 -23.35 15.15 7.03
N ASN A 229 -23.77 16.33 6.54
CA ASN A 229 -23.93 16.56 5.11
C ASN A 229 -22.56 16.59 4.40
N GLU A 230 -21.58 17.29 4.99
CA GLU A 230 -20.22 17.31 4.46
C GLU A 230 -19.59 15.91 4.42
N VAL A 231 -19.77 15.10 5.46
CA VAL A 231 -19.29 13.70 5.50
C VAL A 231 -19.98 12.86 4.43
N TYR A 232 -21.27 13.06 4.19
CA TYR A 232 -21.99 12.37 3.12
C TYR A 232 -21.44 12.71 1.73
N ASP A 233 -21.30 14.01 1.45
CA ASP A 233 -20.79 14.50 0.16
C ASP A 233 -19.34 14.04 -0.10
N LEU A 234 -18.46 14.16 0.91
CA LEU A 234 -17.08 13.69 0.83
C LEU A 234 -17.03 12.17 0.62
N THR A 235 -17.85 11.39 1.30
CA THR A 235 -17.89 9.93 1.10
C THR A 235 -18.33 9.57 -0.33
N ALA A 236 -19.29 10.28 -0.88
CA ALA A 236 -19.72 10.09 -2.27
C ALA A 236 -18.59 10.42 -3.25
N SER A 237 -17.90 11.56 -3.05
CA SER A 237 -16.74 11.96 -3.84
C SER A 237 -15.62 10.92 -3.81
N LEU A 238 -15.28 10.39 -2.63
CA LEU A 238 -14.25 9.34 -2.50
C LEU A 238 -14.63 8.05 -3.25
N ASN A 239 -15.90 7.67 -3.24
CA ASN A 239 -16.38 6.53 -4.02
C ASN A 239 -16.26 6.79 -5.53
N ASP A 240 -16.57 8.00 -5.99
CA ASP A 240 -16.46 8.38 -7.39
C ASP A 240 -15.01 8.38 -7.86
N PHE A 241 -14.06 8.93 -7.08
CA PHE A 241 -12.64 8.83 -7.39
C PHE A 241 -12.15 7.38 -7.44
N ASN A 242 -12.60 6.54 -6.51
CA ASN A 242 -12.23 5.14 -6.54
C ASN A 242 -12.80 4.41 -7.75
N ARG A 243 -14.03 4.72 -8.17
CA ARG A 243 -14.61 4.19 -9.42
C ARG A 243 -13.82 4.64 -10.64
N LEU A 244 -13.52 5.94 -10.75
CA LEU A 244 -12.72 6.49 -11.84
C LEU A 244 -11.33 5.84 -11.91
N ARG A 245 -10.68 5.67 -10.76
CA ARG A 245 -9.39 4.96 -10.66
C ARG A 245 -9.52 3.53 -11.16
N GLN A 246 -10.59 2.77 -10.81
CA GLN A 246 -10.82 1.40 -11.26
C GLN A 246 -11.06 1.31 -12.76
N GLU A 247 -11.84 2.24 -13.33
CA GLU A 247 -12.09 2.33 -14.77
C GLU A 247 -10.79 2.65 -15.53
N THR A 248 -10.01 3.61 -15.05
CA THR A 248 -8.71 3.96 -15.60
C THR A 248 -7.72 2.79 -15.52
N GLU A 249 -7.67 2.10 -14.37
CA GLU A 249 -6.85 0.92 -14.16
C GLU A 249 -7.20 -0.20 -15.14
N LYS A 250 -8.49 -0.46 -15.33
CA LYS A 250 -8.99 -1.47 -16.27
C LYS A 250 -8.56 -1.13 -17.71
N HIS A 251 -8.74 0.11 -18.11
CA HIS A 251 -8.35 0.57 -19.45
C HIS A 251 -6.84 0.39 -19.70
N ILE A 252 -5.99 0.86 -18.76
CA ILE A 252 -4.54 0.71 -18.87
C ILE A 252 -4.14 -0.77 -18.89
N TYR A 253 -4.78 -1.61 -18.05
CA TYR A 253 -4.49 -3.04 -18.00
C TYR A 253 -4.84 -3.75 -19.32
N GLU A 254 -6.02 -3.47 -19.90
CA GLU A 254 -6.45 -4.04 -21.18
C GLU A 254 -5.51 -3.63 -22.32
N ASP A 255 -5.10 -2.36 -22.37
CA ASP A 255 -4.13 -1.86 -23.35
C ASP A 255 -2.73 -2.51 -23.16
N ALA A 256 -2.27 -2.61 -21.90
CA ALA A 256 -1.00 -3.26 -21.59
C ALA A 256 -0.98 -4.74 -22.01
N ILE A 257 -2.03 -5.51 -21.73
CA ILE A 257 -2.15 -6.92 -22.16
C ILE A 257 -2.12 -7.02 -23.68
N LYS A 258 -2.85 -6.16 -24.38
CA LYS A 258 -2.84 -6.13 -25.83
C LYS A 258 -1.43 -5.86 -26.40
N GLN A 259 -0.70 -4.88 -25.84
CA GLN A 259 0.69 -4.60 -26.25
C GLN A 259 1.60 -5.81 -26.01
N ILE A 260 1.46 -6.51 -24.86
CA ILE A 260 2.24 -7.70 -24.53
C ILE A 260 2.01 -8.80 -25.57
N GLU A 261 0.75 -9.08 -25.90
CA GLU A 261 0.38 -10.14 -26.85
C GLU A 261 0.80 -9.80 -28.29
N GLU A 262 0.56 -8.59 -28.76
CA GLU A 262 0.89 -8.15 -30.12
C GLU A 262 2.41 -8.09 -30.38
N ASN A 263 3.20 -7.69 -29.38
CA ASN A 263 4.65 -7.52 -29.51
C ASN A 263 5.45 -8.70 -28.93
N ASN A 264 4.79 -9.74 -28.40
CA ASN A 264 5.42 -10.86 -27.72
C ASN A 264 6.35 -10.44 -26.55
N GLU A 265 5.98 -9.39 -25.83
CA GLU A 265 6.76 -8.86 -24.71
C GLU A 265 6.84 -9.87 -23.54
N ASP A 266 5.93 -10.85 -23.49
CA ASP A 266 5.97 -11.97 -22.56
C ASP A 266 7.19 -12.89 -22.75
N LYS A 267 7.87 -12.82 -23.89
CA LYS A 267 9.11 -13.59 -24.17
C LYS A 267 10.35 -12.89 -23.61
N ASN A 268 10.30 -11.59 -23.37
CA ASN A 268 11.39 -10.83 -22.78
C ASN A 268 11.56 -11.17 -21.28
N ARG A 269 12.71 -10.86 -20.71
CA ARG A 269 13.01 -11.07 -19.28
C ARG A 269 12.33 -10.04 -18.39
N ALA A 270 12.10 -8.86 -18.92
CA ALA A 270 11.34 -7.79 -18.28
C ALA A 270 10.27 -7.26 -19.22
N ILE A 271 9.18 -6.73 -18.68
CA ILE A 271 8.08 -6.15 -19.44
C ILE A 271 8.16 -4.63 -19.32
N ILE A 272 8.46 -3.93 -20.42
CA ILE A 272 8.54 -2.47 -20.43
C ILE A 272 7.58 -1.94 -21.48
N LEU A 273 6.52 -1.27 -21.03
CA LEU A 273 5.44 -0.78 -21.88
C LEU A 273 5.32 0.74 -21.77
N ALA A 274 4.85 1.34 -22.85
CA ALA A 274 4.59 2.77 -22.89
C ALA A 274 3.22 3.03 -23.53
N GLY A 275 2.45 3.95 -22.96
CA GLY A 275 1.15 4.31 -23.47
C GLY A 275 0.88 5.80 -23.41
N ASN A 276 0.28 6.32 -24.50
CA ASN A 276 -0.33 7.64 -24.50
C ASN A 276 -1.65 7.60 -23.72
N ASN A 277 -1.98 8.67 -23.01
CA ASN A 277 -3.20 8.77 -22.22
C ASN A 277 -3.30 7.79 -21.02
N TRP A 278 -2.21 7.15 -20.63
CA TRP A 278 -2.16 6.44 -19.37
C TRP A 278 -2.06 7.44 -18.22
N HIS A 279 -2.66 7.11 -17.07
CA HIS A 279 -2.65 8.00 -15.92
C HIS A 279 -1.48 7.69 -14.99
N HIS A 280 -0.57 8.65 -14.81
CA HIS A 280 0.65 8.48 -13.99
C HIS A 280 0.36 7.95 -12.57
N GLY A 281 -0.71 8.42 -11.91
CA GLY A 281 -1.11 7.96 -10.57
C GLY A 281 -1.60 6.51 -10.52
N VAL A 282 -1.91 5.87 -11.68
CA VAL A 282 -2.55 4.54 -11.75
C VAL A 282 -1.62 3.48 -12.34
N ILE A 283 -0.66 3.85 -13.22
CA ILE A 283 0.24 2.89 -13.88
C ILE A 283 0.97 1.96 -12.91
N GLY A 284 1.33 2.43 -11.70
CA GLY A 284 2.00 1.60 -10.71
C GLY A 284 1.15 0.44 -10.18
N ILE A 285 -0.19 0.58 -10.17
CA ILE A 285 -1.11 -0.51 -9.80
C ILE A 285 -1.12 -1.55 -10.92
N VAL A 286 -1.16 -1.09 -12.16
CA VAL A 286 -1.14 -1.99 -13.33
C VAL A 286 0.21 -2.69 -13.45
N ALA A 287 1.33 -2.00 -13.19
CA ALA A 287 2.66 -2.62 -13.15
C ALA A 287 2.71 -3.77 -12.15
N SER A 288 2.15 -3.61 -10.93
CA SER A 288 2.05 -4.71 -9.97
C SER A 288 1.28 -5.91 -10.53
N LYS A 289 0.13 -5.68 -11.17
CA LYS A 289 -0.68 -6.76 -11.75
C LYS A 289 0.03 -7.51 -12.88
N ILE A 290 0.74 -6.77 -13.74
CA ILE A 290 1.54 -7.38 -14.82
C ILE A 290 2.70 -8.19 -14.23
N THR A 291 3.41 -7.64 -13.24
CA THR A 291 4.49 -8.34 -12.54
C THR A 291 4.00 -9.64 -11.89
N GLU A 292 2.86 -9.63 -11.22
CA GLU A 292 2.25 -10.82 -10.61
C GLU A 292 1.82 -11.85 -11.66
N MET A 293 1.21 -11.39 -12.76
CA MET A 293 0.68 -12.27 -13.81
C MET A 293 1.77 -13.00 -14.57
N TYR A 294 2.84 -12.30 -14.93
CA TYR A 294 3.94 -12.85 -15.74
C TYR A 294 5.15 -13.30 -14.92
N PHE A 295 5.18 -12.98 -13.62
CA PHE A 295 6.31 -13.17 -12.74
C PHE A 295 7.61 -12.60 -13.34
N LYS A 296 7.54 -11.33 -13.77
CA LYS A 296 8.65 -10.58 -14.37
C LYS A 296 8.65 -9.14 -13.86
N PRO A 297 9.83 -8.52 -13.71
CA PRO A 297 9.90 -7.09 -13.48
C PRO A 297 9.16 -6.35 -14.58
N SER A 298 8.33 -5.39 -14.21
CA SER A 298 7.49 -4.67 -15.16
C SER A 298 7.57 -3.17 -14.91
N ILE A 299 7.79 -2.40 -15.98
CA ILE A 299 7.87 -0.94 -15.97
C ILE A 299 6.84 -0.42 -16.97
N LEU A 300 5.91 0.40 -16.50
CA LEU A 300 4.92 1.06 -17.32
C LEU A 300 5.19 2.57 -17.38
N LEU A 301 5.17 3.13 -18.57
CA LEU A 301 5.49 4.53 -18.87
C LEU A 301 4.24 5.26 -19.39
N CYS A 302 3.88 6.34 -18.74
CA CYS A 302 2.90 7.31 -19.25
C CYS A 302 3.63 8.32 -20.11
N LEU A 303 3.25 8.45 -21.38
CA LEU A 303 3.88 9.36 -22.35
C LEU A 303 3.11 10.69 -22.41
N GLU A 304 3.82 11.79 -22.18
CA GLU A 304 3.30 13.14 -22.25
C GLU A 304 4.43 14.08 -22.71
N ASP A 305 4.17 14.89 -23.73
CA ASP A 305 5.09 15.90 -24.28
C ASP A 305 6.53 15.39 -24.55
N GLY A 306 6.66 14.17 -25.07
CA GLY A 306 7.95 13.59 -25.40
C GLY A 306 8.72 13.02 -24.19
N ILE A 307 8.11 13.02 -23.01
CA ILE A 307 8.66 12.48 -21.76
C ILE A 307 7.82 11.29 -21.31
N GLY A 308 8.48 10.20 -20.91
CA GLY A 308 7.89 9.06 -20.24
C GLY A 308 8.08 9.17 -18.72
N LYS A 309 6.99 9.26 -17.98
CA LYS A 309 6.98 9.10 -16.51
C LYS A 309 6.53 7.69 -16.19
N GLY A 310 7.36 6.91 -15.50
CA GLY A 310 7.14 5.49 -15.29
C GLY A 310 7.07 5.06 -13.84
N SER A 311 6.40 3.93 -13.65
CA SER A 311 6.44 3.18 -12.39
C SER A 311 6.77 1.72 -12.68
N GLY A 312 7.76 1.18 -11.94
CA GLY A 312 8.16 -0.21 -12.05
C GLY A 312 7.88 -1.01 -10.79
N ARG A 313 7.72 -2.31 -10.99
CA ARG A 313 7.57 -3.31 -9.94
C ARG A 313 8.46 -4.50 -10.23
N SER A 314 9.01 -5.09 -9.18
CA SER A 314 9.94 -6.22 -9.28
C SER A 314 9.35 -7.51 -8.74
N ILE A 315 10.09 -8.60 -8.97
CA ILE A 315 9.86 -9.91 -8.37
C ILE A 315 10.88 -10.16 -7.24
N PRO A 316 10.57 -11.00 -6.25
CA PRO A 316 11.55 -11.40 -5.24
C PRO A 316 12.82 -11.96 -5.88
N GLY A 317 13.97 -11.47 -5.45
CA GLY A 317 15.28 -11.90 -5.95
C GLY A 317 15.86 -11.07 -7.09
N PHE A 318 15.15 -10.04 -7.58
CA PHE A 318 15.68 -9.10 -8.57
C PHE A 318 15.59 -7.66 -8.03
N ASP A 319 16.76 -7.02 -7.89
CA ASP A 319 16.83 -5.61 -7.44
C ASP A 319 16.63 -4.67 -8.62
N LEU A 320 15.44 -4.07 -8.69
CA LEU A 320 15.06 -3.16 -9.77
C LEU A 320 15.81 -1.82 -9.71
N HIS A 321 16.15 -1.35 -8.49
CA HIS A 321 16.90 -0.11 -8.32
C HIS A 321 18.36 -0.27 -8.81
N ASP A 322 19.02 -1.38 -8.47
CA ASP A 322 20.36 -1.70 -8.95
C ASP A 322 20.38 -1.87 -10.49
N ALA A 323 19.38 -2.54 -11.04
CA ALA A 323 19.24 -2.69 -12.49
C ALA A 323 19.09 -1.34 -13.20
N LEU A 324 18.32 -0.40 -12.64
CA LEU A 324 18.18 0.95 -13.20
C LEU A 324 19.47 1.76 -13.08
N THR A 325 20.23 1.59 -12.01
CA THR A 325 21.52 2.24 -11.83
C THR A 325 22.47 1.89 -12.98
N LYS A 326 22.42 0.65 -13.47
CA LYS A 326 23.20 0.20 -14.64
C LYS A 326 22.73 0.84 -15.96
N CYS A 327 21.48 1.26 -16.03
CA CYS A 327 20.88 1.94 -17.18
C CYS A 327 20.77 3.46 -17.03
N GLN A 328 21.34 4.07 -15.99
CA GLN A 328 21.11 5.48 -15.60
C GLN A 328 21.41 6.51 -16.68
N SER A 329 22.34 6.22 -17.60
CA SER A 329 22.70 7.14 -18.69
C SER A 329 21.58 7.42 -19.69
N LEU A 330 20.52 6.59 -19.69
CA LEU A 330 19.35 6.72 -20.55
C LEU A 330 18.18 7.40 -19.86
N LEU A 331 18.26 7.62 -18.54
CA LEU A 331 17.23 8.16 -17.70
C LEU A 331 17.48 9.63 -17.35
N GLU A 332 16.43 10.45 -17.28
CA GLU A 332 16.52 11.81 -16.77
C GLU A 332 16.50 11.83 -15.23
N LYS A 333 15.68 10.95 -14.63
CA LYS A 333 15.56 10.78 -13.18
C LYS A 333 15.05 9.38 -12.86
N PHE A 334 15.54 8.81 -11.78
CA PHE A 334 14.96 7.60 -11.20
C PHE A 334 15.14 7.58 -9.69
N GLY A 335 14.35 6.75 -9.00
CA GLY A 335 14.44 6.55 -7.56
C GLY A 335 13.46 5.48 -7.10
N GLY A 336 13.64 5.03 -5.87
CA GLY A 336 12.84 3.97 -5.24
C GLY A 336 13.72 2.92 -4.58
N HIS A 337 13.20 1.71 -4.48
CA HIS A 337 13.83 0.58 -3.78
C HIS A 337 13.84 -0.66 -4.66
N ALA A 338 14.43 -1.76 -4.19
CA ALA A 338 14.55 -3.02 -4.92
C ALA A 338 13.24 -3.50 -5.56
N MET A 339 12.09 -3.34 -4.91
CA MET A 339 10.80 -3.87 -5.37
C MET A 339 9.92 -2.86 -6.13
N ALA A 340 10.16 -1.56 -5.99
CA ALA A 340 9.32 -0.53 -6.59
C ALA A 340 10.15 0.71 -6.92
N ILE A 341 9.98 1.23 -8.14
CA ILE A 341 10.71 2.40 -8.64
C ILE A 341 9.79 3.39 -9.36
N GLY A 342 10.26 4.64 -9.41
CA GLY A 342 9.79 5.66 -10.32
C GLY A 342 10.89 6.07 -11.29
N ILE A 343 10.57 6.31 -12.56
CA ILE A 343 11.52 6.78 -13.56
C ILE A 343 10.96 7.93 -14.40
N THR A 344 11.87 8.75 -14.92
CA THR A 344 11.59 9.72 -15.97
C THR A 344 12.58 9.51 -17.10
N ILE A 345 12.10 9.38 -18.33
CA ILE A 345 12.89 9.06 -19.52
C ILE A 345 12.39 9.86 -20.71
N LYS A 346 13.29 10.30 -21.60
CA LYS A 346 12.88 10.85 -22.89
C LYS A 346 12.30 9.75 -23.78
N GLN A 347 11.22 10.06 -24.49
CA GLN A 347 10.55 9.10 -25.37
C GLN A 347 11.53 8.49 -26.40
N GLU A 348 12.45 9.27 -26.94
CA GLU A 348 13.47 8.82 -27.91
C GLU A 348 14.43 7.77 -27.34
N ASN A 349 14.59 7.67 -26.01
CA ASN A 349 15.48 6.74 -25.35
C ASN A 349 14.80 5.41 -24.96
N ILE A 350 13.46 5.30 -25.07
CA ILE A 350 12.72 4.14 -24.55
C ILE A 350 13.17 2.83 -25.19
N GLU A 351 13.34 2.78 -26.51
CA GLU A 351 13.74 1.54 -27.18
C GLU A 351 15.18 1.12 -26.83
N LYS A 352 16.09 2.09 -26.68
CA LYS A 352 17.44 1.82 -26.19
C LYS A 352 17.44 1.32 -24.75
N PHE A 353 16.59 1.93 -23.91
CA PHE A 353 16.42 1.53 -22.52
C PHE A 353 15.87 0.09 -22.41
N LYS A 354 14.86 -0.29 -23.21
CA LYS A 354 14.36 -1.66 -23.27
C LYS A 354 15.48 -2.67 -23.57
N GLN A 355 16.30 -2.38 -24.58
CA GLN A 355 17.42 -3.25 -24.97
C GLN A 355 18.48 -3.38 -23.87
N GLU A 356 18.87 -2.26 -23.28
CA GLU A 356 19.88 -2.26 -22.22
C GLU A 356 19.36 -2.95 -20.95
N PHE A 357 18.13 -2.70 -20.57
CA PHE A 357 17.50 -3.34 -19.43
C PHE A 357 17.35 -4.86 -19.62
N GLU A 358 17.02 -5.32 -20.82
CA GLU A 358 16.98 -6.76 -21.16
C GLU A 358 18.37 -7.40 -21.02
N ASN A 359 19.45 -6.70 -21.41
CA ASN A 359 20.83 -7.16 -21.21
C ASN A 359 21.17 -7.26 -19.73
N VAL A 360 20.78 -6.27 -18.92
CA VAL A 360 20.96 -6.29 -17.45
C VAL A 360 20.20 -7.46 -16.84
N ALA A 361 18.93 -7.66 -17.18
CA ALA A 361 18.12 -8.76 -16.69
C ALA A 361 18.70 -10.13 -17.04
N LYS A 362 19.33 -10.25 -18.23
CA LYS A 362 20.06 -11.45 -18.65
C LYS A 362 21.33 -11.69 -17.83
N GLN A 363 22.11 -10.64 -17.54
CA GLN A 363 23.32 -10.75 -16.72
C GLN A 363 23.00 -11.18 -15.28
N GLU A 364 21.89 -10.69 -14.74
CA GLU A 364 21.36 -11.07 -13.41
C GLU A 364 20.67 -12.44 -13.41
N GLN A 365 20.62 -13.14 -14.54
CA GLN A 365 20.07 -14.50 -14.69
C GLN A 365 18.62 -14.61 -14.15
N ILE A 366 17.80 -13.63 -14.44
CA ILE A 366 16.43 -13.53 -13.89
C ILE A 366 15.58 -14.76 -14.23
N GLU A 367 15.86 -15.44 -15.34
CA GLU A 367 15.21 -16.70 -15.73
C GLU A 367 15.40 -17.85 -14.75
N ASN A 368 16.39 -17.76 -13.85
CA ASN A 368 16.62 -18.76 -12.79
C ASN A 368 15.77 -18.50 -11.55
N ILE A 369 15.11 -17.34 -11.47
CA ILE A 369 14.24 -16.99 -10.35
C ILE A 369 12.87 -17.65 -10.58
N ILE A 370 12.50 -18.58 -9.73
CA ILE A 370 11.22 -19.30 -9.79
C ILE A 370 10.27 -18.85 -8.69
N PRO A 371 8.95 -18.82 -8.96
CA PRO A 371 7.95 -18.56 -7.93
C PRO A 371 8.02 -19.61 -6.81
N ILE A 372 8.06 -19.14 -5.57
CA ILE A 372 8.08 -20.01 -4.38
C ILE A 372 6.77 -19.82 -3.62
N VAL A 373 6.15 -20.93 -3.22
CA VAL A 373 4.99 -20.93 -2.32
C VAL A 373 5.43 -21.46 -0.97
N ASN A 374 5.38 -20.61 0.05
CA ASN A 374 5.63 -20.99 1.43
C ASN A 374 4.42 -21.74 2.00
N ILE A 375 4.66 -22.91 2.58
CA ILE A 375 3.62 -23.77 3.15
C ILE A 375 3.89 -23.86 4.65
N ASP A 376 2.87 -23.49 5.47
CA ASP A 376 2.99 -23.53 6.93
C ASP A 376 2.83 -24.94 7.46
N ALA A 377 1.92 -25.74 6.88
CA ALA A 377 1.75 -27.13 7.30
C ALA A 377 1.20 -28.02 6.18
N LYS A 378 1.55 -29.32 6.21
CA LYS A 378 0.90 -30.37 5.45
C LYS A 378 -0.17 -31.02 6.32
N ILE A 379 -1.41 -31.09 5.84
CA ILE A 379 -2.55 -31.67 6.53
C ILE A 379 -3.39 -32.55 5.60
N ASN A 380 -4.25 -33.39 6.17
CA ASN A 380 -5.23 -34.18 5.43
C ASN A 380 -6.63 -33.57 5.56
N LEU A 381 -7.57 -33.96 4.69
CA LEU A 381 -8.96 -33.49 4.82
C LEU A 381 -9.61 -33.95 6.14
N SER A 382 -9.18 -35.10 6.69
CA SER A 382 -9.63 -35.58 8.01
C SER A 382 -9.27 -34.69 9.19
N ASP A 383 -8.26 -33.86 9.02
CA ASP A 383 -7.75 -32.98 10.09
C ASP A 383 -8.56 -31.67 10.15
N ILE A 384 -9.35 -31.39 9.07
CA ILE A 384 -10.16 -30.17 8.98
C ILE A 384 -11.48 -30.36 9.75
N ASN A 385 -11.69 -29.51 10.73
CA ASN A 385 -12.98 -29.35 11.39
C ASN A 385 -13.25 -27.85 11.65
N LYS A 386 -14.49 -27.54 12.00
CA LYS A 386 -14.91 -26.17 12.22
C LYS A 386 -14.11 -25.46 13.32
N GLU A 387 -13.84 -26.16 14.43
CA GLU A 387 -13.09 -25.64 15.56
C GLU A 387 -11.65 -25.27 15.18
N MET A 388 -10.98 -26.10 14.38
CA MET A 388 -9.65 -25.78 13.83
C MET A 388 -9.69 -24.49 13.00
N VAL A 389 -10.63 -24.38 12.05
CA VAL A 389 -10.72 -23.20 11.19
C VAL A 389 -11.08 -21.94 11.98
N GLU A 390 -11.98 -22.05 12.96
CA GLU A 390 -12.31 -20.95 13.87
C GLU A 390 -11.08 -20.51 14.71
N SER A 391 -10.24 -21.45 15.15
CA SER A 391 -9.05 -21.14 15.91
C SER A 391 -7.99 -20.37 15.13
N LEU A 392 -7.96 -20.49 13.78
CA LEU A 392 -7.08 -19.67 12.93
C LEU A 392 -7.37 -18.16 13.07
N SER A 393 -8.61 -17.80 13.44
CA SER A 393 -8.97 -16.40 13.68
C SER A 393 -8.21 -15.75 14.85
N MET A 394 -7.64 -16.55 15.77
CA MET A 394 -6.78 -16.02 16.83
C MET A 394 -5.48 -15.41 16.31
N LEU A 395 -5.07 -15.80 15.10
CA LEU A 395 -3.91 -15.24 14.42
C LEU A 395 -4.19 -13.87 13.79
N GLU A 396 -5.47 -13.47 13.63
CA GLU A 396 -5.85 -12.15 13.12
C GLU A 396 -5.26 -11.00 14.00
N PRO A 397 -5.01 -9.82 13.38
CA PRO A 397 -5.25 -9.43 11.98
C PRO A 397 -4.19 -9.97 11.03
N PHE A 398 -4.63 -10.47 9.87
CA PHE A 398 -3.73 -10.90 8.81
C PHE A 398 -3.26 -9.71 7.96
N GLY A 399 -2.04 -9.80 7.43
CA GLY A 399 -1.42 -8.79 6.58
C GLY A 399 0.03 -9.12 6.29
N GLU A 400 0.85 -8.11 6.01
CA GLU A 400 2.27 -8.34 5.73
C GLU A 400 2.97 -8.93 6.96
N ALA A 401 3.89 -9.87 6.75
CA ALA A 401 4.59 -10.67 7.76
C ALA A 401 3.71 -11.47 8.75
N ASN A 402 2.38 -11.37 8.64
CA ASN A 402 1.42 -12.20 9.38
C ASN A 402 0.32 -12.67 8.42
N LYS A 403 0.69 -13.45 7.42
CA LYS A 403 -0.22 -13.97 6.39
C LYS A 403 -1.12 -15.06 6.97
N MET A 404 -2.30 -15.25 6.33
CA MET A 404 -3.15 -16.38 6.64
C MET A 404 -2.38 -17.68 6.37
N PRO A 405 -2.45 -18.69 7.27
CA PRO A 405 -1.74 -19.95 7.09
C PRO A 405 -2.09 -20.66 5.80
N VAL A 406 -1.07 -21.15 5.12
CA VAL A 406 -1.15 -21.87 3.85
C VAL A 406 -0.89 -23.36 4.07
N PHE A 407 -1.82 -24.20 3.66
CA PHE A 407 -1.77 -25.62 3.88
C PHE A 407 -1.54 -26.39 2.57
N LEU A 408 -0.74 -27.46 2.65
CA LEU A 408 -0.55 -28.44 1.57
C LEU A 408 -1.43 -29.67 1.81
N PHE A 409 -2.24 -29.98 0.82
CA PHE A 409 -3.04 -31.21 0.74
C PHE A 409 -2.52 -32.09 -0.37
N LYS A 410 -2.15 -33.33 -0.08
CA LYS A 410 -1.62 -34.26 -1.09
C LYS A 410 -2.63 -35.31 -1.52
N ASN A 411 -2.52 -35.70 -2.80
CA ASN A 411 -3.31 -36.81 -3.38
C ASN A 411 -4.84 -36.62 -3.24
N LEU A 412 -5.34 -35.41 -3.42
CA LEU A 412 -6.78 -35.16 -3.47
C LEU A 412 -7.36 -35.61 -4.81
N LYS A 413 -8.43 -36.37 -4.79
CA LYS A 413 -9.16 -36.75 -5.99
C LYS A 413 -10.17 -35.68 -6.36
N ILE A 414 -10.21 -35.28 -7.63
CA ILE A 414 -11.22 -34.37 -8.15
C ILE A 414 -12.54 -35.17 -8.29
N ASP A 415 -13.55 -34.75 -7.53
CA ASP A 415 -14.90 -35.30 -7.58
C ASP A 415 -15.79 -34.45 -8.50
N SER A 416 -15.61 -33.14 -8.54
CA SER A 416 -16.19 -32.24 -9.54
C SER A 416 -15.26 -31.08 -9.86
N ILE A 417 -15.37 -30.56 -11.08
CA ILE A 417 -14.61 -29.42 -11.59
C ILE A 417 -15.50 -28.56 -12.47
N ARG A 418 -15.50 -27.25 -12.27
CA ARG A 418 -16.21 -26.29 -13.12
C ARG A 418 -15.61 -24.90 -13.04
N ALA A 419 -15.75 -24.16 -14.12
CA ALA A 419 -15.45 -22.72 -14.13
C ALA A 419 -16.62 -21.91 -13.54
N LEU A 420 -16.32 -20.79 -12.93
CA LEU A 420 -17.24 -19.79 -12.39
C LEU A 420 -16.97 -18.43 -13.02
N SER A 421 -17.95 -17.52 -12.94
CA SER A 421 -17.82 -16.12 -13.39
C SER A 421 -17.25 -16.02 -14.80
N GLU A 422 -17.97 -16.60 -15.77
CA GLU A 422 -17.61 -16.58 -17.20
C GLU A 422 -16.20 -17.16 -17.50
N GLY A 423 -15.79 -18.16 -16.73
CA GLY A 423 -14.48 -18.81 -16.93
C GLY A 423 -13.33 -18.20 -16.14
N LYS A 424 -13.58 -17.19 -15.31
CA LYS A 424 -12.52 -16.51 -14.55
C LYS A 424 -11.97 -17.34 -13.39
N HIS A 425 -12.83 -18.02 -12.65
CA HIS A 425 -12.46 -18.76 -11.43
C HIS A 425 -12.72 -20.26 -11.59
N LEU A 426 -12.02 -21.08 -10.82
CA LEU A 426 -12.17 -22.53 -10.78
C LEU A 426 -12.87 -22.93 -9.49
N LYS A 427 -13.93 -23.77 -9.58
CA LYS A 427 -14.52 -24.44 -8.43
C LYS A 427 -14.24 -25.94 -8.51
N LEU A 428 -13.71 -26.49 -7.43
CA LEU A 428 -13.44 -27.91 -7.27
C LEU A 428 -14.25 -28.49 -6.10
N THR A 429 -14.69 -29.72 -6.24
CA THR A 429 -15.01 -30.60 -5.12
C THR A 429 -13.89 -31.63 -5.04
N LEU A 430 -13.22 -31.69 -3.91
CA LEU A 430 -12.04 -32.51 -3.69
C LEU A 430 -12.34 -33.56 -2.64
N LYS A 431 -11.86 -34.79 -2.88
CA LYS A 431 -12.10 -35.94 -2.00
C LYS A 431 -10.79 -36.59 -1.57
N GLN A 432 -10.71 -36.93 -0.30
CA GLN A 432 -9.65 -37.77 0.27
C GLN A 432 -10.29 -38.77 1.23
N ASN A 433 -10.15 -40.03 0.93
CA ASN A 433 -10.91 -41.12 1.61
C ASN A 433 -12.42 -40.83 1.59
N ASN A 434 -13.04 -40.70 2.77
CA ASN A 434 -14.48 -40.41 2.90
C ASN A 434 -14.79 -38.93 3.13
N MET A 435 -13.74 -38.07 3.18
CA MET A 435 -13.91 -36.63 3.39
C MET A 435 -14.00 -35.89 2.05
N ILE A 436 -14.87 -34.89 2.01
CA ILE A 436 -15.11 -34.04 0.84
C ILE A 436 -15.00 -32.56 1.27
N VAL A 437 -14.31 -31.75 0.47
CA VAL A 437 -14.21 -30.32 0.65
C VAL A 437 -14.46 -29.57 -0.65
N SER A 438 -15.05 -28.38 -0.56
CA SER A 438 -15.17 -27.46 -1.69
C SER A 438 -13.99 -26.50 -1.70
N ALA A 439 -13.38 -26.26 -2.87
CA ALA A 439 -12.31 -25.30 -3.06
C ALA A 439 -12.62 -24.33 -4.20
N ILE A 440 -12.14 -23.10 -4.08
CA ILE A 440 -12.23 -22.06 -5.11
C ILE A 440 -10.81 -21.59 -5.45
N GLY A 441 -10.44 -21.71 -6.72
CA GLY A 441 -9.22 -21.14 -7.28
C GLY A 441 -9.54 -19.82 -8.00
N PHE A 442 -9.22 -18.70 -7.38
CA PHE A 442 -9.42 -17.39 -7.98
C PHE A 442 -8.47 -17.19 -9.17
N ASN A 443 -8.99 -16.69 -10.30
CA ASN A 443 -8.28 -16.49 -11.57
C ASN A 443 -7.69 -17.78 -12.18
N LEU A 444 -8.09 -18.95 -11.70
CA LEU A 444 -7.63 -20.26 -12.19
C LEU A 444 -8.64 -20.97 -13.11
N GLY A 445 -9.62 -20.23 -13.64
CA GLY A 445 -10.70 -20.85 -14.45
C GLY A 445 -10.21 -21.58 -15.69
N LYS A 446 -9.11 -21.16 -16.31
CA LYS A 446 -8.50 -21.84 -17.47
C LYS A 446 -8.10 -23.30 -17.18
N LEU A 447 -7.73 -23.60 -15.92
CA LEU A 447 -7.32 -24.95 -15.51
C LEU A 447 -8.46 -25.99 -15.60
N VAL A 448 -9.71 -25.58 -15.81
CA VAL A 448 -10.83 -26.50 -16.04
C VAL A 448 -10.57 -27.41 -17.25
N ASN A 449 -9.75 -26.98 -18.22
CA ASN A 449 -9.41 -27.73 -19.41
C ASN A 449 -8.24 -28.71 -19.21
N ASP A 450 -7.43 -28.50 -18.15
CA ASP A 450 -6.20 -29.26 -17.91
C ASP A 450 -6.41 -30.47 -17.01
N TYR A 451 -7.51 -30.49 -16.25
CA TYR A 451 -7.83 -31.55 -15.28
C TYR A 451 -9.19 -32.17 -15.54
N LYS A 452 -9.34 -33.43 -15.10
CA LYS A 452 -10.58 -34.23 -15.25
C LYS A 452 -11.06 -34.77 -13.92
N ILE A 453 -12.36 -35.06 -13.84
CA ILE A 453 -12.94 -35.81 -12.72
C ILE A 453 -12.21 -37.14 -12.56
N GLY A 454 -11.76 -37.45 -11.37
CA GLY A 454 -10.99 -38.63 -11.05
C GLY A 454 -9.49 -38.44 -10.95
N ASP A 455 -8.94 -37.34 -11.49
CA ASP A 455 -7.53 -37.01 -11.38
C ASP A 455 -7.14 -36.81 -9.91
N LYS A 456 -5.89 -37.13 -9.59
CA LYS A 456 -5.28 -36.88 -8.29
C LYS A 456 -4.33 -35.68 -8.38
N ILE A 457 -4.55 -34.71 -7.54
CA ILE A 457 -3.77 -33.49 -7.51
C ILE A 457 -3.28 -33.16 -6.09
N ASP A 458 -2.20 -32.43 -6.00
CA ASP A 458 -1.79 -31.75 -4.77
C ASP A 458 -2.35 -30.31 -4.80
N VAL A 459 -2.85 -29.86 -3.68
CA VAL A 459 -3.46 -28.53 -3.57
C VAL A 459 -2.80 -27.75 -2.45
N VAL A 460 -2.45 -26.51 -2.75
CA VAL A 460 -1.99 -25.55 -1.76
C VAL A 460 -3.05 -24.46 -1.62
N GLY A 461 -3.45 -24.15 -0.40
CA GLY A 461 -4.49 -23.16 -0.16
C GLY A 461 -4.72 -22.82 1.31
N MET A 462 -5.57 -21.85 1.53
CA MET A 462 -6.01 -21.38 2.84
C MET A 462 -7.36 -22.00 3.20
N LEU A 463 -7.67 -22.06 4.50
CA LEU A 463 -8.94 -22.58 5.01
C LEU A 463 -9.84 -21.45 5.47
N GLU A 464 -11.07 -21.43 4.97
CA GLU A 464 -12.11 -20.48 5.38
C GLU A 464 -13.44 -21.20 5.61
N ILE A 465 -14.25 -20.63 6.52
CA ILE A 465 -15.63 -21.10 6.70
C ILE A 465 -16.49 -20.52 5.57
N ASN A 466 -17.15 -21.39 4.82
CA ASN A 466 -18.09 -20.95 3.78
C ASN A 466 -19.32 -20.32 4.43
N SER A 467 -19.45 -18.99 4.30
CA SER A 467 -20.58 -18.21 4.81
C SER A 467 -21.67 -17.94 3.76
N PHE A 468 -21.56 -18.50 2.56
CA PHE A 468 -22.47 -18.26 1.43
C PHE A 468 -23.57 -19.35 1.26
N ASN A 469 -23.56 -20.40 2.08
CA ASN A 469 -24.58 -21.47 2.05
C ASN A 469 -25.37 -21.49 3.33
#